data_28cfdfc295fce035071bea1c944d4534
#
_entry.id   28cfdfc295fce035071bea1c944d4534
#
_cell.length_a   1.000
_cell.length_b   1.000
_cell.length_c   1.000
_cell.angle_alpha   90.00
_cell.angle_beta   90.00
_cell.angle_gamma   90.00
#
_symmetry.space_group_name_H-M   'P 1'
#
loop_
_entity.id
_entity.type
_entity.pdbx_description
1 polymer ?
#
loop_
_entity_poly.entity_id
_entity_poly.type
_entity_poly.pdbx_seq_one_letter_code
_entity_poly.pdbx_strand_id
1 'polypeptide(L)'
;MKWRLALLAALMLVGCTPQGPKNTGVYLLIDTSGTYNQEVRKAEQIILYLLGKMGSSDSFAVARIDTASFTEQNIVAKATFDDRPSAANQQKRSFAGLVQRFVDESRSSPYTDITGGVLQAIEFLNEKGSGRKEILIFSDMKEDLAKGFVRDLPLDLRGFDVVALNVTKLRTDNVDPREYLGRLDTWRTRVEKSGGRWRVINDLENLDGLL
;
A
#
# COMPACT_ATOMS: atom_id res chain seq x y z
N MET A 1 -21.44 27.92 -49.86
CA MET A 1 -20.22 28.39 -49.17
C MET A 1 -20.39 28.44 -47.62
N LYS A 2 -21.58 28.71 -47.12
CA LYS A 2 -21.83 28.81 -45.65
C LYS A 2 -21.82 27.47 -44.88
N TRP A 3 -22.10 26.37 -45.53
CA TRP A 3 -22.10 25.02 -44.88
C TRP A 3 -20.71 24.40 -44.66
N ARG A 4 -19.71 24.82 -45.46
CA ARG A 4 -18.33 24.34 -45.31
C ARG A 4 -17.59 24.99 -44.13
N LEU A 5 -18.01 26.19 -43.72
CA LEU A 5 -17.48 26.89 -42.54
C LEU A 5 -18.01 26.30 -41.23
N ALA A 6 -19.25 25.77 -41.23
CA ALA A 6 -19.83 25.13 -40.05
C ALA A 6 -19.17 23.76 -39.71
N LEU A 7 -18.69 23.03 -40.75
CA LEU A 7 -17.98 21.74 -40.54
C LEU A 7 -16.56 21.93 -39.99
N LEU A 8 -15.88 23.05 -40.31
CA LEU A 8 -14.55 23.34 -39.77
C LEU A 8 -14.58 23.78 -38.30
N ALA A 9 -15.68 24.40 -37.85
CA ALA A 9 -15.83 24.80 -36.42
C ALA A 9 -16.11 23.63 -35.49
N ALA A 10 -16.70 22.53 -35.99
CA ALA A 10 -16.98 21.33 -35.17
C ALA A 10 -15.75 20.48 -34.91
N LEU A 11 -14.65 20.61 -35.65
CA LEU A 11 -13.42 19.82 -35.46
C LEU A 11 -12.48 20.37 -34.35
N MET A 12 -12.74 21.58 -33.83
CA MET A 12 -11.90 22.22 -32.81
C MET A 12 -12.29 21.88 -31.36
N LEU A 13 -13.29 21.01 -31.18
CA LEU A 13 -13.75 20.57 -29.85
C LEU A 13 -13.18 19.21 -29.43
N VAL A 14 -12.04 18.78 -30.02
CA VAL A 14 -11.24 17.67 -29.44
C VAL A 14 -10.55 18.24 -28.21
N GLY A 15 -11.33 18.38 -27.15
CA GLY A 15 -10.83 18.82 -25.86
C GLY A 15 -9.70 17.90 -25.38
N CYS A 16 -8.57 18.51 -24.99
CA CYS A 16 -7.57 17.85 -24.16
C CYS A 16 -8.28 17.19 -22.98
N THR A 17 -8.39 15.88 -22.99
CA THR A 17 -8.74 15.16 -21.76
C THR A 17 -7.63 15.46 -20.76
N PRO A 18 -7.91 16.07 -19.59
CA PRO A 18 -6.88 16.32 -18.61
C PRO A 18 -6.26 14.97 -18.26
N GLN A 19 -4.98 14.78 -18.58
CA GLN A 19 -4.23 13.63 -18.09
C GLN A 19 -4.20 13.75 -16.58
N GLY A 20 -4.76 12.76 -15.89
CA GLY A 20 -4.66 12.68 -14.44
C GLY A 20 -3.19 12.69 -13.96
N PRO A 21 -2.94 12.91 -12.67
CA PRO A 21 -1.59 12.94 -12.13
C PRO A 21 -0.85 11.66 -12.51
N LYS A 22 0.44 11.80 -12.91
CA LYS A 22 1.28 10.67 -13.32
C LYS A 22 2.11 10.10 -12.16
N ASN A 23 2.04 10.72 -10.98
CA ASN A 23 2.76 10.31 -9.78
C ASN A 23 2.17 9.03 -9.18
N THR A 24 3.02 8.28 -8.51
CA THR A 24 2.66 7.06 -7.78
C THR A 24 2.59 7.35 -6.29
N GLY A 25 1.55 6.87 -5.64
CA GLY A 25 1.45 6.81 -4.20
C GLY A 25 1.53 5.36 -3.73
N VAL A 26 2.40 5.09 -2.78
CA VAL A 26 2.57 3.78 -2.15
C VAL A 26 2.33 3.87 -0.66
N TYR A 27 1.54 2.98 -0.12
CA TYR A 27 1.38 2.81 1.31
C TYR A 27 1.72 1.36 1.69
N LEU A 28 2.80 1.16 2.43
CA LEU A 28 3.23 -0.16 2.87
C LEU A 28 2.84 -0.38 4.32
N LEU A 29 2.04 -1.41 4.55
CA LEU A 29 1.65 -1.91 5.85
C LEU A 29 2.56 -3.07 6.25
N ILE A 30 3.16 -3.01 7.45
CA ILE A 30 4.05 -4.06 7.98
C ILE A 30 3.40 -4.68 9.21
N ASP A 31 3.14 -5.96 9.12
CA ASP A 31 2.66 -6.74 10.26
C ASP A 31 3.78 -6.94 11.28
N THR A 32 3.50 -6.53 12.52
CA THR A 32 4.40 -6.69 13.65
C THR A 32 3.88 -7.70 14.67
N SER A 33 2.83 -8.46 14.32
CA SER A 33 2.22 -9.42 15.25
C SER A 33 3.07 -10.67 15.46
N GLY A 34 3.02 -11.22 16.69
CA GLY A 34 3.50 -12.54 17.05
C GLY A 34 4.83 -12.94 16.40
N THR A 35 4.80 -14.06 15.68
CA THR A 35 5.98 -14.63 15.00
C THR A 35 6.33 -13.86 13.71
N TYR A 36 5.41 -13.06 13.15
CA TYR A 36 5.64 -12.34 11.91
C TYR A 36 6.64 -11.18 12.08
N ASN A 37 6.82 -10.68 13.30
CA ASN A 37 7.84 -9.68 13.63
C ASN A 37 9.27 -10.11 13.21
N GLN A 38 9.55 -11.40 13.08
CA GLN A 38 10.84 -11.89 12.56
C GLN A 38 11.05 -11.58 11.07
N GLU A 39 9.98 -11.34 10.33
CA GLU A 39 10.01 -11.04 8.90
C GLU A 39 10.26 -9.54 8.58
N VAL A 40 10.20 -8.67 9.60
CA VAL A 40 10.30 -7.20 9.43
C VAL A 40 11.58 -6.77 8.70
N ARG A 41 12.69 -7.49 8.87
CA ARG A 41 13.94 -7.22 8.10
C ARG A 41 13.79 -7.45 6.60
N LYS A 42 12.93 -8.37 6.17
CA LYS A 42 12.64 -8.55 4.73
C LYS A 42 11.82 -7.37 4.20
N ALA A 43 10.90 -6.84 5.02
CA ALA A 43 10.15 -5.64 4.64
C ALA A 43 11.07 -4.43 4.43
N GLU A 44 12.14 -4.29 5.23
CA GLU A 44 13.14 -3.24 5.04
C GLU A 44 13.79 -3.30 3.65
N GLN A 45 14.16 -4.48 3.17
CA GLN A 45 14.74 -4.65 1.83
C GLN A 45 13.78 -4.20 0.72
N ILE A 46 12.50 -4.52 0.87
CA ILE A 46 11.44 -4.06 -0.06
C ILE A 46 11.33 -2.53 -0.03
N ILE A 47 11.34 -1.93 1.16
CA ILE A 47 11.27 -0.47 1.31
C ILE A 47 12.45 0.21 0.62
N LEU A 48 13.67 -0.28 0.82
CA LEU A 48 14.87 0.27 0.18
C LEU A 48 14.80 0.15 -1.34
N TYR A 49 14.32 -0.98 -1.85
CA TYR A 49 14.06 -1.17 -3.28
C TYR A 49 13.04 -0.14 -3.80
N LEU A 50 11.90 0.02 -3.12
CA LEU A 50 10.87 0.99 -3.50
C LEU A 50 11.40 2.42 -3.48
N LEU A 51 12.15 2.82 -2.45
CA LEU A 51 12.79 4.14 -2.38
C LEU A 51 13.71 4.40 -3.58
N GLY A 52 14.38 3.35 -4.09
CA GLY A 52 15.19 3.43 -5.30
C GLY A 52 14.36 3.68 -6.57
N LYS A 53 13.13 3.16 -6.63
CA LYS A 53 12.22 3.27 -7.79
C LYS A 53 11.36 4.55 -7.76
N MET A 54 11.07 5.11 -6.58
CA MET A 54 10.24 6.30 -6.45
C MET A 54 10.89 7.51 -7.12
N GLY A 55 10.09 8.24 -7.89
CA GLY A 55 10.48 9.47 -8.58
C GLY A 55 10.06 10.75 -7.84
N SER A 56 10.24 11.88 -8.53
CA SER A 56 9.72 13.19 -8.09
C SER A 56 8.20 13.15 -8.00
N SER A 57 7.65 13.87 -7.03
CA SER A 57 6.21 13.97 -6.76
C SER A 57 5.53 12.66 -6.35
N ASP A 58 6.27 11.53 -6.32
CA ASP A 58 5.75 10.29 -5.75
C ASP A 58 5.61 10.43 -4.22
N SER A 59 4.62 9.73 -3.68
CA SER A 59 4.36 9.72 -2.24
C SER A 59 4.55 8.31 -1.68
N PHE A 60 5.26 8.20 -0.58
CA PHE A 60 5.48 6.93 0.09
C PHE A 60 5.20 7.05 1.59
N ALA A 61 4.47 6.08 2.12
CA ALA A 61 4.28 5.91 3.55
C ALA A 61 4.52 4.46 3.95
N VAL A 62 5.09 4.27 5.13
CA VAL A 62 5.25 2.98 5.79
C VAL A 62 4.58 3.06 7.14
N ALA A 63 3.72 2.12 7.45
CA ALA A 63 3.06 2.01 8.74
C ALA A 63 3.09 0.57 9.26
N ARG A 64 3.10 0.45 10.59
CA ARG A 64 2.96 -0.85 11.24
C ARG A 64 1.48 -1.23 11.38
N ILE A 65 1.19 -2.52 11.29
CA ILE A 65 -0.08 -3.09 11.70
C ILE A 65 0.03 -3.45 13.19
N ASP A 66 -0.89 -2.92 14.00
CA ASP A 66 -0.92 -3.06 15.45
C ASP A 66 -2.37 -3.27 15.93
N THR A 67 -2.61 -3.15 17.21
CA THR A 67 -3.92 -3.32 17.87
C THR A 67 -4.99 -2.37 17.35
N ALA A 68 -4.60 -1.17 16.91
CA ALA A 68 -5.51 -0.16 16.34
C ALA A 68 -4.76 0.59 15.24
N SER A 69 -4.85 0.08 14.00
CA SER A 69 -4.02 0.55 12.89
C SER A 69 -4.57 1.79 12.18
N PHE A 70 -5.81 2.21 12.44
CA PHE A 70 -6.38 3.43 11.89
C PHE A 70 -5.98 4.63 12.74
N THR A 71 -4.67 4.96 12.75
CA THR A 71 -4.11 6.09 13.50
C THR A 71 -2.76 6.53 12.93
N GLU A 72 -2.51 7.84 12.91
CA GLU A 72 -1.23 8.45 12.53
C GLU A 72 -0.03 7.94 13.37
N GLN A 73 -0.27 7.49 14.60
CA GLN A 73 0.78 6.97 15.49
C GLN A 73 1.44 5.69 14.97
N ASN A 74 0.78 4.98 14.07
CA ASN A 74 1.32 3.77 13.45
C ASN A 74 2.18 4.07 12.22
N ILE A 75 2.20 5.31 11.74
CA ILE A 75 3.03 5.70 10.61
C ILE A 75 4.49 5.79 11.07
N VAL A 76 5.33 4.95 10.50
CA VAL A 76 6.79 4.87 10.73
C VAL A 76 7.50 5.99 9.98
N ALA A 77 7.16 6.15 8.70
CA ALA A 77 7.73 7.18 7.83
C ALA A 77 6.73 7.55 6.75
N LYS A 78 6.68 8.84 6.36
CA LYS A 78 5.91 9.31 5.20
C LYS A 78 6.61 10.47 4.52
N ALA A 79 6.58 10.50 3.19
CA ALA A 79 7.14 11.60 2.39
C ALA A 79 6.43 11.71 1.04
N THR A 80 6.38 12.94 0.51
CA THR A 80 6.22 13.22 -0.92
C THR A 80 7.54 13.76 -1.41
N PHE A 81 8.14 13.13 -2.42
CA PHE A 81 9.50 13.46 -2.86
C PHE A 81 9.52 14.73 -3.70
N ASP A 82 10.45 15.62 -3.36
CA ASP A 82 10.65 16.92 -4.02
C ASP A 82 11.09 16.74 -5.47
N ASP A 83 10.78 17.73 -6.32
CA ASP A 83 11.19 17.72 -7.71
C ASP A 83 12.70 17.98 -7.89
N ARG A 84 13.35 18.56 -6.88
CA ARG A 84 14.79 18.79 -6.87
C ARG A 84 15.51 17.51 -6.43
N PRO A 85 16.40 16.93 -7.28
CA PRO A 85 17.04 15.63 -6.99
C PRO A 85 17.80 15.58 -5.66
N SER A 86 18.48 16.67 -5.27
CA SER A 86 19.22 16.73 -4.01
C SER A 86 18.28 16.66 -2.80
N ALA A 87 17.16 17.37 -2.84
CA ALA A 87 16.16 17.36 -1.78
C ALA A 87 15.46 15.98 -1.69
N ALA A 88 15.05 15.43 -2.84
CA ALA A 88 14.47 14.08 -2.90
C ALA A 88 15.43 13.02 -2.33
N ASN A 89 16.71 13.08 -2.68
CA ASN A 89 17.71 12.14 -2.14
C ASN A 89 17.89 12.30 -0.63
N GLN A 90 17.84 13.53 -0.11
CA GLN A 90 17.88 13.75 1.33
C GLN A 90 16.64 13.20 2.03
N GLN A 91 15.45 13.44 1.47
CA GLN A 91 14.19 12.88 1.98
C GLN A 91 14.23 11.35 2.02
N LYS A 92 14.71 10.69 0.93
CA LYS A 92 14.86 9.23 0.86
C LYS A 92 15.81 8.70 1.93
N ARG A 93 16.96 9.36 2.16
CA ARG A 93 17.89 8.96 3.23
C ARG A 93 17.27 9.12 4.62
N SER A 94 16.56 10.22 4.88
CA SER A 94 15.86 10.42 6.14
C SER A 94 14.77 9.38 6.35
N PHE A 95 14.01 9.05 5.30
CA PHE A 95 13.00 8.01 5.31
C PHE A 95 13.60 6.64 5.64
N ALA A 96 14.69 6.25 4.96
CA ALA A 96 15.40 5.00 5.22
C ALA A 96 15.91 4.92 6.67
N GLY A 97 16.41 6.03 7.23
CA GLY A 97 16.85 6.08 8.63
C GLY A 97 15.72 5.93 9.64
N LEU A 98 14.49 6.38 9.32
CA LEU A 98 13.31 6.13 10.16
C LEU A 98 12.92 4.66 10.13
N VAL A 99 12.92 4.05 8.94
CA VAL A 99 12.62 2.62 8.75
C VAL A 99 13.64 1.75 9.48
N GLN A 100 14.94 2.05 9.36
CA GLN A 100 15.99 1.30 10.06
C GLN A 100 15.77 1.31 11.57
N ARG A 101 15.51 2.48 12.17
CA ARG A 101 15.20 2.57 13.60
C ARG A 101 13.97 1.74 13.98
N PHE A 102 12.92 1.81 13.16
CA PHE A 102 11.73 1.00 13.39
C PHE A 102 12.06 -0.51 13.38
N VAL A 103 12.85 -0.99 12.42
CA VAL A 103 13.25 -2.40 12.33
C VAL A 103 14.04 -2.84 13.55
N ASP A 104 14.98 -1.99 14.01
CA ASP A 104 15.84 -2.29 15.15
C ASP A 104 15.08 -2.27 16.50
N GLU A 105 14.04 -1.42 16.61
CA GLU A 105 13.25 -1.22 17.83
C GLU A 105 11.90 -1.95 17.79
N SER A 106 11.58 -2.64 16.70
CA SER A 106 10.27 -3.30 16.50
C SER A 106 9.96 -4.27 17.62
N ARG A 107 8.76 -4.13 18.17
CA ARG A 107 8.20 -5.02 19.18
C ARG A 107 6.97 -5.73 18.61
N SER A 108 6.78 -6.97 19.04
CA SER A 108 5.62 -7.74 18.65
C SER A 108 4.33 -7.14 19.19
N SER A 109 3.35 -6.95 18.30
CA SER A 109 1.97 -6.61 18.66
C SER A 109 1.19 -7.86 19.06
N PRO A 110 0.30 -7.80 20.06
CA PRO A 110 -0.59 -8.90 20.41
C PRO A 110 -1.75 -9.08 19.42
N TYR A 111 -2.04 -8.08 18.60
CA TYR A 111 -3.16 -8.05 17.66
C TYR A 111 -2.76 -7.55 16.29
N THR A 112 -3.62 -7.80 15.28
CA THR A 112 -3.37 -7.49 13.87
C THR A 112 -4.60 -6.85 13.25
N ASP A 113 -4.62 -5.50 13.18
CA ASP A 113 -5.72 -4.72 12.58
C ASP A 113 -5.38 -4.32 11.14
N ILE A 114 -5.44 -5.29 10.22
CA ILE A 114 -5.13 -5.05 8.79
C ILE A 114 -6.14 -4.07 8.20
N THR A 115 -7.42 -4.24 8.52
CA THR A 115 -8.50 -3.38 8.00
C THR A 115 -8.31 -1.92 8.40
N GLY A 116 -7.94 -1.64 9.65
CA GLY A 116 -7.61 -0.30 10.09
C GLY A 116 -6.43 0.29 9.32
N GLY A 117 -5.39 -0.51 9.08
CA GLY A 117 -4.26 -0.09 8.25
C GLY A 117 -4.65 0.23 6.81
N VAL A 118 -5.51 -0.57 6.18
CA VAL A 118 -6.03 -0.32 4.83
C VAL A 118 -6.86 0.97 4.78
N LEU A 119 -7.70 1.24 5.78
CA LEU A 119 -8.46 2.50 5.88
C LEU A 119 -7.50 3.71 5.96
N GLN A 120 -6.44 3.63 6.75
CA GLN A 120 -5.41 4.67 6.85
C GLN A 120 -4.68 4.88 5.51
N ALA A 121 -4.39 3.78 4.80
CA ALA A 121 -3.77 3.83 3.48
C ALA A 121 -4.67 4.53 2.45
N ILE A 122 -5.97 4.21 2.43
CA ILE A 122 -6.96 4.85 1.55
C ILE A 122 -7.01 6.36 1.80
N GLU A 123 -7.08 6.78 3.07
CA GLU A 123 -7.11 8.19 3.45
C GLU A 123 -5.85 8.92 2.97
N PHE A 124 -4.67 8.39 3.31
CA PHE A 124 -3.39 8.99 2.91
C PHE A 124 -3.26 9.12 1.39
N LEU A 125 -3.51 8.05 0.63
CA LEU A 125 -3.33 8.05 -0.82
C LEU A 125 -4.35 8.93 -1.55
N ASN A 126 -5.56 9.07 -1.00
CA ASN A 126 -6.55 10.02 -1.51
C ASN A 126 -6.16 11.46 -1.21
N GLU A 127 -5.65 11.76 -0.01
CA GLU A 127 -5.11 13.09 0.34
C GLU A 127 -3.97 13.51 -0.60
N LYS A 128 -3.07 12.58 -0.95
CA LYS A 128 -1.96 12.87 -1.87
C LYS A 128 -2.39 13.02 -3.33
N GLY A 129 -3.60 12.59 -3.68
CA GLY A 129 -4.13 12.72 -5.03
C GLY A 129 -3.30 11.99 -6.09
N SER A 130 -2.63 10.89 -5.71
CA SER A 130 -1.76 10.12 -6.61
C SER A 130 -2.54 9.51 -7.77
N GLY A 131 -1.95 9.53 -8.97
CA GLY A 131 -2.56 8.97 -10.17
C GLY A 131 -2.59 7.44 -10.14
N ARG A 132 -1.56 6.82 -9.59
CA ARG A 132 -1.49 5.39 -9.28
C ARG A 132 -1.42 5.21 -7.77
N LYS A 133 -2.24 4.33 -7.21
CA LYS A 133 -2.38 4.12 -5.76
C LYS A 133 -2.14 2.66 -5.43
N GLU A 134 -1.05 2.39 -4.72
CA GLU A 134 -0.64 1.04 -4.33
C GLU A 134 -0.71 0.89 -2.81
N ILE A 135 -1.43 -0.11 -2.33
CA ILE A 135 -1.44 -0.54 -0.93
C ILE A 135 -0.71 -1.88 -0.88
N LEU A 136 0.43 -1.91 -0.22
CA LEU A 136 1.24 -3.10 -0.03
C LEU A 136 1.04 -3.60 1.40
N ILE A 137 0.74 -4.89 1.57
CA ILE A 137 0.48 -5.48 2.89
C ILE A 137 1.48 -6.62 3.12
N PHE A 138 2.47 -6.36 3.94
CA PHE A 138 3.49 -7.34 4.33
C PHE A 138 3.01 -8.07 5.61
N SER A 139 2.30 -9.19 5.44
CA SER A 139 1.59 -9.92 6.51
C SER A 139 1.27 -11.35 6.07
N ASP A 140 1.04 -12.25 7.04
CA ASP A 140 0.41 -13.55 6.79
C ASP A 140 -1.09 -13.45 6.49
N MET A 141 -1.65 -12.23 6.45
CA MET A 141 -3.04 -11.90 6.15
C MET A 141 -4.06 -12.44 7.18
N LYS A 142 -3.62 -12.82 8.37
CA LYS A 142 -4.50 -13.20 9.47
C LYS A 142 -4.84 -11.97 10.31
N GLU A 143 -6.06 -11.47 10.15
CA GLU A 143 -6.57 -10.38 10.99
C GLU A 143 -6.99 -10.93 12.37
N ASP A 144 -6.53 -10.28 13.44
CA ASP A 144 -6.88 -10.59 14.82
C ASP A 144 -7.11 -9.27 15.58
N LEU A 145 -8.38 -8.94 15.81
CA LEU A 145 -8.76 -7.68 16.43
C LEU A 145 -8.86 -7.82 17.96
N ALA A 146 -8.41 -6.80 18.67
CA ALA A 146 -8.60 -6.74 20.12
C ALA A 146 -10.09 -6.74 20.48
N LYS A 147 -10.42 -7.33 21.62
CA LYS A 147 -11.80 -7.40 22.10
C LYS A 147 -12.43 -6.00 22.17
N GLY A 148 -13.57 -5.83 21.54
CA GLY A 148 -14.30 -4.58 21.48
C GLY A 148 -13.98 -3.71 20.25
N PHE A 149 -12.97 -4.08 19.44
CA PHE A 149 -12.75 -3.46 18.15
C PHE A 149 -13.61 -4.12 17.07
N VAL A 150 -14.28 -3.32 16.27
CA VAL A 150 -15.07 -3.75 15.11
C VAL A 150 -14.60 -2.97 13.89
N ARG A 151 -14.32 -3.66 12.80
CA ARG A 151 -13.88 -3.08 11.52
C ARG A 151 -14.88 -3.40 10.40
N ASP A 152 -16.17 -3.31 10.71
CA ASP A 152 -17.25 -3.45 9.72
C ASP A 152 -17.51 -2.10 9.02
N LEU A 153 -16.44 -1.54 8.46
CA LEU A 153 -16.47 -0.30 7.69
C LEU A 153 -16.32 -0.64 6.19
N PRO A 154 -17.12 -0.01 5.32
CA PRO A 154 -16.96 -0.18 3.88
C PRO A 154 -15.61 0.37 3.44
N LEU A 155 -14.89 -0.41 2.64
CA LEU A 155 -13.68 0.04 1.95
C LEU A 155 -14.08 0.62 0.59
N ASP A 156 -13.56 1.77 0.22
CA ASP A 156 -13.63 2.28 -1.17
C ASP A 156 -12.25 2.17 -1.80
N LEU A 157 -12.04 1.08 -2.54
CA LEU A 157 -10.77 0.75 -3.18
C LEU A 157 -10.78 0.98 -4.69
N ARG A 158 -11.71 1.76 -5.21
CA ARG A 158 -11.76 2.10 -6.63
C ARG A 158 -10.50 2.86 -7.05
N GLY A 159 -9.78 2.30 -8.02
CA GLY A 159 -8.51 2.85 -8.51
C GLY A 159 -7.29 2.50 -7.63
N PHE A 160 -7.44 1.58 -6.68
CA PHE A 160 -6.34 1.07 -5.88
C PHE A 160 -5.88 -0.31 -6.35
N ASP A 161 -4.57 -0.53 -6.31
CA ASP A 161 -3.93 -1.82 -6.36
C ASP A 161 -3.57 -2.25 -4.93
N VAL A 162 -4.04 -3.42 -4.52
CA VAL A 162 -3.75 -4.00 -3.21
C VAL A 162 -2.92 -5.26 -3.41
N VAL A 163 -1.72 -5.28 -2.84
CA VAL A 163 -0.75 -6.36 -3.01
C VAL A 163 -0.38 -6.94 -1.66
N ALA A 164 -0.70 -8.21 -1.44
CA ALA A 164 -0.20 -8.95 -0.29
C ALA A 164 1.21 -9.47 -0.58
N LEU A 165 2.13 -9.20 0.33
CA LEU A 165 3.54 -9.54 0.21
C LEU A 165 3.95 -10.54 1.29
N ASN A 166 4.78 -11.53 0.90
CA ASN A 166 5.36 -12.50 1.83
C ASN A 166 4.30 -13.18 2.72
N VAL A 167 3.19 -13.61 2.10
CA VAL A 167 2.14 -14.29 2.87
C VAL A 167 2.63 -15.67 3.28
N THR A 168 3.08 -15.77 4.53
CA THR A 168 3.63 -17.02 5.08
C THR A 168 2.52 -17.95 5.54
N LYS A 169 2.81 -19.26 5.52
CA LYS A 169 1.94 -20.27 6.10
C LYS A 169 2.06 -20.25 7.61
N LEU A 170 0.93 -20.28 8.30
CA LEU A 170 0.86 -20.50 9.74
C LEU A 170 1.06 -21.97 10.09
N ARG A 171 1.34 -22.25 11.36
CA ARG A 171 1.44 -23.65 11.83
C ARG A 171 0.13 -24.41 11.63
N THR A 172 -1.01 -23.76 11.78
CA THR A 172 -2.34 -24.33 11.54
C THR A 172 -2.56 -24.72 10.09
N ASP A 173 -1.96 -23.98 9.14
CA ASP A 173 -2.05 -24.26 7.70
C ASP A 173 -1.33 -25.56 7.29
N ASN A 174 -0.41 -26.05 8.13
CA ASN A 174 0.22 -27.36 7.93
C ASN A 174 -0.72 -28.50 8.31
N VAL A 175 -1.71 -28.25 9.15
CA VAL A 175 -2.76 -29.21 9.52
C VAL A 175 -3.89 -29.16 8.52
N ASP A 176 -4.33 -27.94 8.12
CA ASP A 176 -5.33 -27.73 7.09
C ASP A 176 -4.90 -26.65 6.09
N PRO A 177 -4.33 -27.03 4.94
CA PRO A 177 -3.91 -26.07 3.91
C PRO A 177 -5.03 -25.17 3.36
N ARG A 178 -6.30 -25.55 3.56
CA ARG A 178 -7.46 -24.75 3.12
C ARG A 178 -7.58 -23.45 3.90
N GLU A 179 -7.08 -23.39 5.14
CA GLU A 179 -7.07 -22.16 5.94
C GLU A 179 -6.22 -21.05 5.28
N TYR A 180 -5.04 -21.41 4.74
CA TYR A 180 -4.19 -20.48 4.00
C TYR A 180 -4.90 -19.91 2.77
N LEU A 181 -5.45 -20.80 1.94
CA LEU A 181 -6.17 -20.39 0.73
C LEU A 181 -7.43 -19.58 1.06
N GLY A 182 -8.14 -19.95 2.13
CA GLY A 182 -9.34 -19.25 2.61
C GLY A 182 -9.03 -17.81 3.04
N ARG A 183 -7.89 -17.57 3.73
CA ARG A 183 -7.47 -16.20 4.08
C ARG A 183 -7.24 -15.34 2.83
N LEU A 184 -6.48 -15.85 1.87
CA LEU A 184 -6.21 -15.15 0.62
C LEU A 184 -7.50 -14.88 -0.18
N ASP A 185 -8.41 -15.84 -0.24
CA ASP A 185 -9.69 -15.71 -0.95
C ASP A 185 -10.61 -14.68 -0.26
N THR A 186 -10.64 -14.67 1.06
CA THR A 186 -11.40 -13.69 1.85
C THR A 186 -10.93 -12.27 1.53
N TRP A 187 -9.61 -12.01 1.56
CA TRP A 187 -9.05 -10.70 1.25
C TRP A 187 -9.24 -10.31 -0.21
N ARG A 188 -9.01 -11.24 -1.13
CA ARG A 188 -9.29 -11.03 -2.56
C ARG A 188 -10.73 -10.59 -2.77
N THR A 189 -11.67 -11.36 -2.23
CA THR A 189 -13.10 -11.07 -2.37
C THR A 189 -13.45 -9.69 -1.79
N ARG A 190 -12.90 -9.35 -0.64
CA ARG A 190 -13.14 -8.07 0.03
C ARG A 190 -12.61 -6.90 -0.80
N VAL A 191 -11.38 -7.00 -1.31
CA VAL A 191 -10.75 -5.96 -2.13
C VAL A 191 -11.51 -5.78 -3.45
N GLU A 192 -11.81 -6.87 -4.17
CA GLU A 192 -12.49 -6.81 -5.46
C GLU A 192 -13.94 -6.30 -5.33
N LYS A 193 -14.67 -6.72 -4.31
CA LYS A 193 -16.01 -6.16 -4.02
C LYS A 193 -15.98 -4.68 -3.67
N SER A 194 -14.87 -4.19 -3.15
CA SER A 194 -14.63 -2.77 -2.84
C SER A 194 -14.10 -1.98 -4.05
N GLY A 195 -14.00 -2.60 -5.24
CA GLY A 195 -13.59 -1.98 -6.50
C GLY A 195 -12.08 -1.90 -6.72
N GLY A 196 -11.27 -2.51 -5.86
CA GLY A 196 -9.81 -2.59 -5.99
C GLY A 196 -9.33 -3.78 -6.83
N ARG A 197 -8.04 -3.78 -7.18
CA ARG A 197 -7.36 -4.93 -7.78
C ARG A 197 -6.54 -5.64 -6.73
N TRP A 198 -6.56 -6.98 -6.75
CA TRP A 198 -5.84 -7.81 -5.79
C TRP A 198 -4.72 -8.61 -6.44
N ARG A 199 -3.55 -8.63 -5.80
CA ARG A 199 -2.41 -9.48 -6.17
C ARG A 199 -1.74 -10.05 -4.94
N VAL A 200 -1.02 -11.17 -5.11
CA VAL A 200 -0.17 -11.78 -4.08
C VAL A 200 1.22 -11.97 -4.66
N ILE A 201 2.27 -11.53 -3.95
CA ILE A 201 3.67 -11.69 -4.33
C ILE A 201 4.40 -12.29 -3.14
N ASN A 202 4.80 -13.56 -3.26
CA ASN A 202 5.56 -14.28 -2.25
C ASN A 202 7.03 -14.45 -2.63
N ASP A 203 7.35 -14.30 -3.92
CA ASP A 203 8.73 -14.26 -4.40
C ASP A 203 9.28 -12.84 -4.26
N LEU A 204 10.05 -12.63 -3.20
CA LEU A 204 10.66 -11.33 -2.90
C LEU A 204 12.00 -11.10 -3.63
N GLU A 205 12.51 -12.10 -4.37
CA GLU A 205 13.72 -11.95 -5.19
C GLU A 205 13.41 -11.22 -6.50
N ASN A 206 12.14 -11.24 -6.94
CA ASN A 206 11.68 -10.57 -8.15
C ASN A 206 10.58 -9.55 -7.85
N LEU A 207 10.98 -8.31 -7.58
CA LEU A 207 10.08 -7.19 -7.29
C LEU A 207 9.78 -6.29 -8.50
N ASP A 208 10.20 -6.66 -9.71
CA ASP A 208 10.04 -5.81 -10.91
C ASP A 208 8.59 -5.51 -11.27
N GLY A 209 7.64 -6.33 -10.83
CA GLY A 209 6.20 -6.11 -11.02
C GLY A 209 5.51 -5.39 -9.86
N LEU A 210 6.25 -4.85 -8.90
CA LEU A 210 5.66 -4.25 -7.70
C LEU A 210 5.15 -2.82 -7.93
N LEU A 211 5.79 -2.05 -8.84
CA LEU A 211 5.39 -0.70 -9.26
C LEU A 211 5.21 -0.61 -10.77
#